data_36142bd8de74e3fdb63c45a77f44a225
#
_entry.id   36142bd8de74e3fdb63c45a77f44a225
#
_cell.length_a   1.000
_cell.length_b   1.000
_cell.length_c   1.000
_cell.angle_alpha   90.00
_cell.angle_beta   90.00
_cell.angle_gamma   90.00
#
_symmetry.space_group_name_H-M   'P 1'
#
loop_
_entity.id
_entity.type
_entity.pdbx_description
1 polymer ?
#
loop_
_entity_poly.entity_id
_entity_poly.type
_entity_poly.pdbx_seq_one_letter_code
_entity_poly.pdbx_strand_id
1 'polypeptide(L)'
;NYDLYAFNGSPSVQMLLSQNIVAPDFTLGDVFYDVLMEEIETDLPQISREAVTDSGVRMDLASYVPRKTPVVLRVLAAGDLVLTTVEGHLRTAVVKEPCVTSDEGILAFRPADAYTGEYVKLYFDGKLGELFLATMKAGKHWYLTTSRLLRLPIPPAGKETMEALTRLCDDRTKALAAAEAAWREAKEESVRRMVEEWG
;
A
#
# COMPACT_ATOMS: atom_id res chain seq x y z
N ASN A 1 25.37 1.78 -3.94
CA ASN A 1 25.67 1.53 -5.37
C ASN A 1 25.42 0.09 -5.83
N TYR A 2 25.45 -0.92 -4.94
CA TYR A 2 25.19 -2.32 -5.29
C TYR A 2 23.74 -2.54 -5.74
N ASP A 3 22.78 -1.83 -5.13
CA ASP A 3 21.35 -2.00 -5.40
C ASP A 3 20.92 -1.49 -6.78
N LEU A 4 21.54 -0.41 -7.24
CA LEU A 4 21.30 0.10 -8.60
C LEU A 4 21.86 -0.82 -9.69
N TYR A 5 22.97 -1.49 -9.41
CA TYR A 5 23.56 -2.47 -10.34
C TYR A 5 22.75 -3.75 -10.44
N ALA A 6 22.23 -4.26 -9.32
CA ALA A 6 21.34 -5.43 -9.32
C ALA A 6 20.02 -5.12 -10.03
N PHE A 7 19.51 -3.90 -9.84
CA PHE A 7 18.31 -3.40 -10.47
C PHE A 7 18.48 -3.23 -12.00
N ASN A 8 19.52 -2.53 -12.43
CA ASN A 8 19.82 -2.31 -13.85
C ASN A 8 20.31 -3.58 -14.57
N GLY A 9 20.80 -4.60 -13.85
CA GLY A 9 21.28 -5.86 -14.42
C GLY A 9 20.17 -6.90 -14.69
N SER A 10 18.95 -6.69 -14.18
CA SER A 10 17.84 -7.60 -14.47
C SER A 10 17.39 -7.49 -15.93
N PRO A 11 17.39 -8.59 -16.73
CA PRO A 11 16.92 -8.55 -18.12
C PRO A 11 15.49 -7.99 -18.27
N SER A 12 14.62 -8.26 -17.31
CA SER A 12 13.24 -7.75 -17.30
C SER A 12 13.20 -6.24 -17.11
N VAL A 13 14.01 -5.69 -16.21
CA VAL A 13 14.12 -4.25 -15.98
C VAL A 13 14.72 -3.55 -17.21
N GLN A 14 15.78 -4.13 -17.81
CA GLN A 14 16.38 -3.59 -19.04
C GLN A 14 15.37 -3.56 -20.19
N MET A 15 14.54 -4.57 -20.33
CA MET A 15 13.49 -4.61 -21.35
C MET A 15 12.46 -3.51 -21.11
N LEU A 16 12.06 -3.25 -19.87
CA LEU A 16 11.09 -2.20 -19.51
C LEU A 16 11.64 -0.79 -19.71
N LEU A 17 12.90 -0.59 -19.35
CA LEU A 17 13.62 0.68 -19.60
C LEU A 17 13.78 0.93 -21.10
N SER A 18 14.09 -0.13 -21.89
CA SER A 18 14.25 -0.01 -23.35
C SER A 18 12.93 0.32 -24.09
N GLN A 19 11.80 -0.01 -23.49
CA GLN A 19 10.46 0.32 -24.02
C GLN A 19 9.97 1.72 -23.62
N ASN A 20 10.78 2.52 -22.90
CA ASN A 20 10.41 3.84 -22.36
C ASN A 20 9.14 3.84 -21.49
N ILE A 21 8.80 2.68 -20.92
CA ILE A 21 7.60 2.54 -20.06
C ILE A 21 7.84 3.20 -18.70
N VAL A 22 9.12 3.24 -18.27
CA VAL A 22 9.51 3.88 -17.01
C VAL A 22 10.71 4.78 -17.31
N ALA A 23 10.67 6.03 -16.87
CA ALA A 23 11.81 6.93 -16.92
C ALA A 23 12.77 6.54 -15.80
N PRO A 24 14.03 6.13 -16.09
CA PRO A 24 14.96 5.67 -15.06
C PRO A 24 15.32 6.76 -14.05
N ASP A 25 15.18 8.02 -14.44
CA ASP A 25 15.52 9.18 -13.62
C ASP A 25 14.33 9.74 -12.81
N PHE A 26 13.14 9.16 -12.96
CA PHE A 26 11.95 9.56 -12.21
C PHE A 26 11.55 8.47 -11.23
N THR A 27 11.66 8.76 -9.94
CA THR A 27 11.53 7.79 -8.86
C THR A 27 10.40 8.17 -7.89
N LEU A 28 10.04 7.24 -7.04
CA LEU A 28 9.08 7.49 -5.97
C LEU A 28 9.50 8.68 -5.09
N GLY A 29 10.79 8.84 -4.82
CA GLY A 29 11.33 9.91 -3.99
C GLY A 29 11.23 11.31 -4.61
N ASP A 30 10.95 11.43 -5.91
CA ASP A 30 10.72 12.72 -6.55
C ASP A 30 9.30 13.26 -6.26
N VAL A 31 8.38 12.38 -5.83
CA VAL A 31 6.95 12.71 -5.66
C VAL A 31 6.35 12.21 -4.34
N PHE A 32 7.12 11.53 -3.51
CA PHE A 32 6.73 11.10 -2.17
C PHE A 32 7.87 11.32 -1.17
N TYR A 33 7.52 11.60 0.05
CA TYR A 33 8.47 11.68 1.17
C TYR A 33 8.09 10.74 2.31
N ASP A 34 9.10 10.30 3.06
CA ASP A 34 8.92 9.41 4.20
C ASP A 34 8.13 10.10 5.32
N VAL A 35 7.15 9.41 5.86
CA VAL A 35 6.43 9.84 7.06
C VAL A 35 7.21 9.34 8.27
N LEU A 36 7.92 10.23 8.92
CA LEU A 36 8.81 9.89 10.03
C LEU A 36 8.01 9.59 11.31
N MET A 37 8.67 8.88 12.23
CA MET A 37 8.19 8.75 13.60
C MET A 37 8.46 10.06 14.35
N GLU A 38 7.48 10.51 15.14
CA GLU A 38 7.57 11.71 15.93
C GLU A 38 6.96 11.50 17.33
N GLU A 39 7.39 12.29 18.29
CA GLU A 39 6.86 12.24 19.65
C GLU A 39 5.61 13.10 19.73
N ILE A 40 4.45 12.46 19.93
CA ILE A 40 3.13 13.13 19.90
C ILE A 40 2.22 12.65 21.04
N GLU A 41 1.31 13.51 21.42
CA GLU A 41 0.09 13.18 22.16
C GLU A 41 -1.07 13.05 21.15
N THR A 42 -1.85 11.99 21.23
CA THR A 42 -2.92 11.76 20.25
C THR A 42 -4.01 10.85 20.80
N ASP A 43 -5.23 11.05 20.32
CA ASP A 43 -6.38 10.19 20.46
C ASP A 43 -6.73 9.41 19.18
N LEU A 44 -5.90 9.56 18.13
CA LEU A 44 -6.10 8.83 16.89
C LEU A 44 -6.00 7.32 17.12
N PRO A 45 -6.77 6.54 16.34
CA PRO A 45 -6.72 5.09 16.39
C PRO A 45 -5.34 4.59 15.98
N GLN A 46 -4.82 3.60 16.69
CA GLN A 46 -3.53 2.98 16.41
C GLN A 46 -3.71 1.69 15.63
N ILE A 47 -2.99 1.55 14.55
CA ILE A 47 -2.95 0.34 13.72
C ILE A 47 -1.64 -0.44 13.89
N SER A 48 -1.73 -1.74 13.71
CA SER A 48 -0.60 -2.66 13.51
C SER A 48 -0.50 -3.08 12.04
N ARG A 49 0.55 -3.82 11.69
CA ARG A 49 0.75 -4.29 10.31
C ARG A 49 -0.35 -5.22 9.81
N GLU A 50 -1.02 -5.94 10.72
CA GLU A 50 -2.14 -6.84 10.40
C GLU A 50 -3.37 -6.09 9.90
N ALA A 51 -3.48 -4.80 10.26
CA ALA A 51 -4.53 -3.93 9.73
C ALA A 51 -4.29 -3.48 8.28
N VAL A 52 -3.06 -3.61 7.78
CA VAL A 52 -2.73 -3.28 6.38
C VAL A 52 -3.05 -4.47 5.49
N THR A 53 -3.98 -4.28 4.56
CA THR A 53 -4.42 -5.30 3.59
C THR A 53 -4.35 -4.76 2.17
N ASP A 54 -4.42 -5.62 1.17
CA ASP A 54 -4.41 -5.20 -0.24
C ASP A 54 -5.64 -4.37 -0.63
N SER A 55 -6.73 -4.48 0.14
CA SER A 55 -7.94 -3.66 -0.04
C SER A 55 -7.90 -2.31 0.69
N GLY A 56 -6.91 -2.08 1.55
CA GLY A 56 -6.77 -0.85 2.32
C GLY A 56 -6.38 -1.10 3.78
N VAL A 57 -6.46 -0.06 4.59
CA VAL A 57 -6.22 -0.13 6.03
C VAL A 57 -7.54 -0.45 6.75
N ARG A 58 -7.58 -1.54 7.51
CA ARG A 58 -8.74 -1.99 8.27
C ARG A 58 -8.82 -1.29 9.62
N MET A 59 -9.65 -0.25 9.68
CA MET A 59 -9.85 0.53 10.90
C MET A 59 -10.63 -0.23 12.00
N ASP A 60 -11.35 -1.30 11.64
CA ASP A 60 -12.00 -2.20 12.58
C ASP A 60 -11.01 -3.04 13.40
N LEU A 61 -9.75 -3.13 12.97
CA LEU A 61 -8.64 -3.75 13.71
C LEU A 61 -7.80 -2.74 14.49
N ALA A 62 -8.13 -1.45 14.44
CA ALA A 62 -7.41 -0.42 15.17
C ALA A 62 -7.74 -0.45 16.67
N SER A 63 -6.75 -0.12 17.49
CA SER A 63 -6.94 0.08 18.92
C SER A 63 -7.12 1.57 19.23
N TYR A 64 -8.07 1.88 20.11
CA TYR A 64 -8.33 3.23 20.57
C TYR A 64 -7.79 3.38 21.99
N VAL A 65 -6.57 3.88 22.11
CA VAL A 65 -5.92 4.15 23.40
C VAL A 65 -5.54 5.62 23.46
N PRO A 66 -6.37 6.45 24.15
CA PRO A 66 -6.03 7.86 24.34
C PRO A 66 -4.68 7.99 25.03
N ARG A 67 -3.76 8.74 24.44
CA ARG A 67 -2.41 8.93 24.95
C ARG A 67 -2.25 10.37 25.41
N LYS A 68 -2.25 10.55 26.72
CA LYS A 68 -2.07 11.84 27.41
C LYS A 68 -0.61 12.20 27.67
N THR A 69 0.30 11.31 27.33
CA THR A 69 1.74 11.54 27.39
C THR A 69 2.32 11.33 26.01
N PRO A 70 3.34 12.11 25.61
CA PRO A 70 3.98 11.95 24.33
C PRO A 70 4.55 10.55 24.16
N VAL A 71 4.33 9.97 23.00
CA VAL A 71 4.89 8.68 22.58
C VAL A 71 5.36 8.77 21.13
N VAL A 72 6.36 7.99 20.79
CA VAL A 72 6.94 7.97 19.44
C VAL A 72 6.04 7.17 18.52
N LEU A 73 5.38 7.86 17.60
CA LEU A 73 4.43 7.28 16.64
C LEU A 73 4.63 7.88 15.25
N ARG A 74 4.21 7.16 14.24
CA ARG A 74 4.06 7.68 12.88
C ARG A 74 2.61 8.11 12.69
N VAL A 75 2.42 9.37 12.28
CA VAL A 75 1.09 9.94 12.02
C VAL A 75 0.75 9.75 10.54
N LEU A 76 -0.23 8.92 10.28
CA LEU A 76 -0.70 8.60 8.94
C LEU A 76 -1.93 9.46 8.61
N ALA A 77 -1.85 10.18 7.52
CA ALA A 77 -2.95 10.99 6.99
C ALA A 77 -3.68 10.26 5.85
N ALA A 78 -4.90 10.68 5.56
CA ALA A 78 -5.59 10.20 4.37
C ALA A 78 -4.78 10.51 3.11
N GLY A 79 -4.62 9.53 2.23
CA GLY A 79 -3.78 9.61 1.03
C GLY A 79 -2.36 9.06 1.19
N ASP A 80 -1.88 8.84 2.42
CA ASP A 80 -0.57 8.24 2.65
C ASP A 80 -0.55 6.81 2.09
N LEU A 81 0.53 6.48 1.38
CA LEU A 81 0.82 5.13 0.90
C LEU A 81 1.58 4.37 1.99
N VAL A 82 1.09 3.21 2.38
CA VAL A 82 1.74 2.35 3.37
C VAL A 82 2.11 1.01 2.77
N LEU A 83 3.30 0.52 3.14
CA LEU A 83 3.81 -0.79 2.77
C LEU A 83 4.27 -1.53 4.02
N THR A 84 3.96 -2.81 4.10
CA THR A 84 4.44 -3.70 5.16
C THR A 84 4.54 -5.14 4.68
N THR A 85 5.07 -6.01 5.52
CA THR A 85 5.05 -7.46 5.28
C THR A 85 4.31 -8.17 6.40
N VAL A 86 3.34 -8.98 6.02
CA VAL A 86 2.57 -9.83 6.93
C VAL A 86 2.76 -11.28 6.50
N GLU A 87 3.25 -12.14 7.38
CA GLU A 87 3.50 -13.57 7.10
C GLU A 87 4.34 -13.81 5.84
N GLY A 88 5.28 -12.91 5.55
CA GLY A 88 6.15 -12.99 4.36
C GLY A 88 5.50 -12.50 3.06
N HIS A 89 4.28 -11.97 3.12
CA HIS A 89 3.59 -11.34 2.00
C HIS A 89 3.69 -9.81 2.10
N LEU A 90 4.08 -9.17 1.01
CA LEU A 90 4.04 -7.71 0.90
C LEU A 90 2.58 -7.26 0.81
N ARG A 91 2.25 -6.25 1.59
CA ARG A 91 0.97 -5.55 1.57
C ARG A 91 1.19 -4.09 1.26
N THR A 92 0.34 -3.55 0.40
CA THR A 92 0.36 -2.15 0.00
C THR A 92 -1.04 -1.57 0.14
N ALA A 93 -1.17 -0.48 0.87
CA ALA A 93 -2.46 0.17 1.08
C ALA A 93 -2.36 1.69 1.01
N VAL A 94 -3.48 2.34 0.76
CA VAL A 94 -3.63 3.79 0.96
C VAL A 94 -4.48 4.03 2.18
N VAL A 95 -4.01 4.92 3.03
CA VAL A 95 -4.73 5.35 4.24
C VAL A 95 -5.94 6.17 3.81
N LYS A 96 -7.13 5.82 4.30
CA LYS A 96 -8.36 6.55 4.02
C LYS A 96 -8.80 7.43 5.19
N GLU A 97 -8.48 7.02 6.41
CA GLU A 97 -8.82 7.73 7.64
C GLU A 97 -7.56 7.95 8.47
N PRO A 98 -7.35 9.13 9.08
CA PRO A 98 -6.19 9.40 9.90
C PRO A 98 -6.02 8.38 11.03
N CYS A 99 -4.81 7.87 11.20
CA CYS A 99 -4.46 6.92 12.23
C CYS A 99 -2.98 7.05 12.61
N VAL A 100 -2.55 6.30 13.60
CA VAL A 100 -1.16 6.27 14.01
C VAL A 100 -0.63 4.85 14.07
N THR A 101 0.69 4.70 14.02
CA THR A 101 1.34 3.40 14.24
C THR A 101 2.67 3.56 14.97
N SER A 102 2.95 2.63 15.88
CA SER A 102 4.28 2.43 16.48
C SER A 102 5.04 1.28 15.80
N ASP A 103 4.43 0.62 14.81
CA ASP A 103 5.05 -0.51 14.12
C ASP A 103 6.06 -0.03 13.09
N GLU A 104 7.35 -0.17 13.39
CA GLU A 104 8.46 0.18 12.49
C GLU A 104 8.44 -0.63 11.18
N GLY A 105 7.75 -1.76 11.15
CA GLY A 105 7.57 -2.57 9.96
C GLY A 105 6.54 -2.00 8.98
N ILE A 106 5.82 -0.93 9.34
CA ILE A 106 4.98 -0.17 8.42
C ILE A 106 5.79 1.01 7.88
N LEU A 107 6.18 0.95 6.61
CA LEU A 107 6.76 2.07 5.89
C LEU A 107 5.65 2.93 5.32
N ALA A 108 5.74 4.24 5.48
CA ALA A 108 4.71 5.17 5.04
C ALA A 108 5.29 6.33 4.24
N PHE A 109 4.62 6.66 3.16
CA PHE A 109 5.06 7.68 2.21
C PHE A 109 3.90 8.62 1.92
N ARG A 110 4.13 9.92 2.11
CA ARG A 110 3.15 10.96 1.84
C ARG A 110 3.37 11.54 0.45
N PRO A 111 2.32 11.63 -0.38
CA PRO A 111 2.44 12.22 -1.69
C PRO A 111 2.76 13.72 -1.62
N ALA A 112 3.62 14.19 -2.52
CA ALA A 112 3.86 15.59 -2.78
C ALA A 112 2.92 16.06 -3.91
N ASP A 113 2.26 17.18 -3.69
CA ASP A 113 1.37 17.99 -4.56
C ASP A 113 0.51 17.27 -5.61
N ALA A 114 1.09 16.72 -6.66
CA ALA A 114 0.33 16.27 -7.83
C ALA A 114 0.09 14.76 -7.89
N TYR A 115 0.80 13.98 -7.08
CA TYR A 115 0.69 12.52 -7.06
C TYR A 115 -0.25 12.03 -5.98
N THR A 116 -0.82 10.84 -6.18
CA THR A 116 -1.73 10.20 -5.22
C THR A 116 -1.21 8.83 -4.81
N GLY A 117 -1.45 8.46 -3.56
CA GLY A 117 -1.12 7.14 -3.05
C GLY A 117 -1.79 6.02 -3.87
N GLU A 118 -3.02 6.27 -4.32
CA GLU A 118 -3.80 5.35 -5.16
C GLU A 118 -3.12 5.04 -6.49
N TYR A 119 -2.56 6.06 -7.15
CA TYR A 119 -1.83 5.86 -8.41
C TYR A 119 -0.61 4.96 -8.22
N VAL A 120 0.18 5.23 -7.17
CA VAL A 120 1.38 4.43 -6.89
C VAL A 120 1.02 3.04 -6.39
N LYS A 121 -0.05 2.90 -5.58
CA LYS A 121 -0.55 1.58 -5.20
C LYS A 121 -0.95 0.77 -6.43
N LEU A 122 -1.70 1.35 -7.35
CA LEU A 122 -2.09 0.70 -8.60
C LEU A 122 -0.86 0.24 -9.42
N TYR A 123 0.17 1.07 -9.46
CA TYR A 123 1.43 0.71 -10.10
C TYR A 123 2.10 -0.48 -9.40
N PHE A 124 2.15 -0.49 -8.06
CA PHE A 124 2.74 -1.60 -7.30
C PHE A 124 1.93 -2.89 -7.39
N ASP A 125 0.62 -2.81 -7.50
CA ASP A 125 -0.27 -3.97 -7.73
C ASP A 125 -0.19 -4.49 -9.17
N GLY A 126 0.37 -3.70 -10.08
CA GLY A 126 0.57 -4.08 -11.47
C GLY A 126 1.85 -4.89 -11.68
N LYS A 127 1.90 -5.60 -12.81
CA LYS A 127 3.04 -6.47 -13.17
C LYS A 127 4.40 -5.78 -13.12
N LEU A 128 4.44 -4.49 -13.46
CA LEU A 128 5.66 -3.69 -13.45
C LEU A 128 6.14 -3.42 -12.02
N GLY A 129 5.25 -2.93 -11.16
CA GLY A 129 5.55 -2.68 -9.77
C GLY A 129 5.95 -3.96 -9.04
N GLU A 130 5.26 -5.08 -9.32
CA GLU A 130 5.60 -6.39 -8.79
C GLU A 130 7.03 -6.79 -9.16
N LEU A 131 7.45 -6.59 -10.41
CA LEU A 131 8.82 -6.88 -10.85
C LEU A 131 9.86 -6.03 -10.10
N PHE A 132 9.60 -4.74 -9.92
CA PHE A 132 10.50 -3.86 -9.18
C PHE A 132 10.55 -4.23 -7.69
N LEU A 133 9.42 -4.47 -7.08
CA LEU A 133 9.34 -4.90 -5.69
C LEU A 133 10.01 -6.26 -5.47
N ALA A 134 9.93 -7.17 -6.44
CA ALA A 134 10.59 -8.49 -6.39
C ALA A 134 12.11 -8.38 -6.29
N THR A 135 12.73 -7.28 -6.75
CA THR A 135 14.17 -7.03 -6.57
C THR A 135 14.57 -6.84 -5.11
N MET A 136 13.60 -6.50 -4.25
CA MET A 136 13.80 -6.33 -2.81
C MET A 136 13.56 -7.62 -2.02
N LYS A 137 13.30 -8.73 -2.71
CA LYS A 137 13.06 -10.04 -2.10
C LYS A 137 14.26 -10.95 -2.30
N ALA A 138 14.70 -11.60 -1.22
CA ALA A 138 15.71 -12.66 -1.28
C ALA A 138 15.14 -13.91 -0.58
N GLY A 139 14.82 -14.94 -1.38
CA GLY A 139 14.14 -16.13 -0.90
C GLY A 139 12.75 -15.80 -0.32
N LYS A 140 12.57 -16.02 0.99
CA LYS A 140 11.31 -15.71 1.72
C LYS A 140 11.34 -14.34 2.41
N HIS A 141 12.47 -13.63 2.38
CA HIS A 141 12.65 -12.38 3.12
C HIS A 141 12.52 -11.16 2.21
N TRP A 142 11.85 -10.13 2.70
CA TRP A 142 11.77 -8.82 2.08
C TRP A 142 12.76 -7.87 2.73
N TYR A 143 13.56 -7.19 1.93
CA TYR A 143 14.50 -6.16 2.36
C TYR A 143 13.93 -4.77 2.02
N LEU A 144 12.77 -4.48 2.62
CA LEU A 144 12.10 -3.20 2.44
C LEU A 144 12.77 -2.16 3.34
N THR A 145 13.25 -1.10 2.73
CA THR A 145 13.71 0.10 3.44
C THR A 145 13.20 1.33 2.72
N THR A 146 12.95 2.40 3.47
CA THR A 146 12.54 3.69 2.91
C THR A 146 13.45 4.13 1.76
N SER A 147 14.77 4.07 1.97
CA SER A 147 15.75 4.51 0.96
C SER A 147 15.73 3.70 -0.33
N ARG A 148 15.37 2.41 -0.27
CA ARG A 148 15.22 1.57 -1.46
C ARG A 148 13.92 1.87 -2.18
N LEU A 149 12.83 2.00 -1.43
CA LEU A 149 11.52 2.29 -2.01
C LEU A 149 11.50 3.65 -2.71
N LEU A 150 12.06 4.68 -2.08
CA LEU A 150 12.16 6.01 -2.69
C LEU A 150 12.97 6.05 -3.99
N ARG A 151 13.84 5.08 -4.23
CA ARG A 151 14.61 4.95 -5.48
C ARG A 151 13.90 4.14 -6.56
N LEU A 152 12.73 3.56 -6.28
CA LEU A 152 12.00 2.82 -7.29
C LEU A 152 11.54 3.77 -8.40
N PRO A 153 11.85 3.46 -9.66
CA PRO A 153 11.32 4.22 -10.77
C PRO A 153 9.80 4.01 -10.84
N ILE A 154 9.08 5.10 -11.05
CA ILE A 154 7.64 5.07 -11.26
C ILE A 154 7.31 5.75 -12.60
N PRO A 155 6.22 5.34 -13.26
CA PRO A 155 5.81 6.00 -14.49
C PRO A 155 5.42 7.44 -14.20
N PRO A 156 5.95 8.43 -14.95
CA PRO A 156 5.44 9.79 -14.86
C PRO A 156 4.00 9.83 -15.39
N ALA A 157 3.12 10.53 -14.70
CA ALA A 157 1.74 10.71 -15.12
C ALA A 157 1.26 12.14 -14.92
N GLY A 158 0.46 12.61 -15.86
CA GLY A 158 -0.23 13.90 -15.70
C GLY A 158 -1.40 13.77 -14.71
N LYS A 159 -1.79 14.88 -14.11
CA LYS A 159 -2.86 14.94 -13.12
C LYS A 159 -4.17 14.27 -13.59
N GLU A 160 -4.58 14.56 -14.82
CA GLU A 160 -5.81 13.99 -15.40
C GLU A 160 -5.75 12.46 -15.50
N THR A 161 -4.60 11.92 -15.89
CA THR A 161 -4.37 10.47 -15.96
C THR A 161 -4.45 9.82 -14.59
N MET A 162 -3.82 10.44 -13.60
CA MET A 162 -3.85 9.93 -12.22
C MET A 162 -5.27 9.95 -11.65
N GLU A 163 -6.00 11.05 -11.83
CA GLU A 163 -7.39 11.16 -11.38
C GLU A 163 -8.31 10.14 -12.07
N ALA A 164 -8.13 9.91 -13.37
CA ALA A 164 -8.91 8.92 -14.11
C ALA A 164 -8.63 7.50 -13.61
N LEU A 165 -7.36 7.17 -13.38
CA LEU A 165 -6.97 5.86 -12.85
C LEU A 165 -7.42 5.66 -11.41
N THR A 166 -7.34 6.69 -10.57
CA THR A 166 -7.83 6.65 -9.18
C THR A 166 -9.33 6.37 -9.15
N ARG A 167 -10.12 7.09 -9.95
CA ARG A 167 -11.58 6.84 -10.06
C ARG A 167 -11.88 5.41 -10.51
N LEU A 168 -11.18 4.93 -11.54
CA LEU A 168 -11.36 3.55 -12.03
C LEU A 168 -11.06 2.52 -10.93
N CYS A 169 -10.05 2.75 -10.11
CA CYS A 169 -9.71 1.87 -8.99
C CYS A 169 -10.77 1.91 -7.89
N ASP A 170 -11.24 3.10 -7.52
CA ASP A 170 -12.29 3.26 -6.52
C ASP A 170 -13.58 2.56 -6.95
N ASP A 171 -13.97 2.70 -8.21
CA ASP A 171 -15.15 2.04 -8.76
C ASP A 171 -15.02 0.52 -8.77
N ARG A 172 -13.84 0.00 -9.12
CA ARG A 172 -13.56 -1.45 -9.07
C ARG A 172 -13.51 -1.98 -7.65
N THR A 173 -12.91 -1.24 -6.73
CA THR A 173 -12.87 -1.60 -5.30
C THR A 173 -14.27 -1.66 -4.70
N LYS A 174 -15.13 -0.68 -5.02
CA LYS A 174 -16.53 -0.69 -4.62
C LYS A 174 -17.30 -1.87 -5.21
N ALA A 175 -17.09 -2.15 -6.49
CA ALA A 175 -17.73 -3.29 -7.16
C ALA A 175 -17.29 -4.63 -6.56
N LEU A 176 -15.99 -4.78 -6.21
CA LEU A 176 -15.48 -5.97 -5.54
C LEU A 176 -16.09 -6.14 -4.15
N ALA A 177 -16.11 -5.08 -3.35
CA ALA A 177 -16.71 -5.10 -2.02
C ALA A 177 -18.20 -5.47 -2.06
N ALA A 178 -18.94 -4.94 -3.04
CA ALA A 178 -20.35 -5.28 -3.25
C ALA A 178 -20.52 -6.77 -3.65
N ALA A 179 -19.66 -7.29 -4.52
CA ALA A 179 -19.68 -8.69 -4.92
C ALA A 179 -19.34 -9.64 -3.75
N GLU A 180 -18.36 -9.28 -2.92
CA GLU A 180 -18.00 -10.04 -1.71
C GLU A 180 -19.14 -10.06 -0.67
N ALA A 181 -19.82 -8.91 -0.49
CA ALA A 181 -20.99 -8.81 0.39
C ALA A 181 -22.14 -9.69 -0.09
N ALA A 182 -22.46 -9.61 -1.38
CA ALA A 182 -23.51 -10.43 -1.99
C ALA A 182 -23.19 -11.93 -1.91
N TRP A 183 -21.93 -12.32 -2.12
CA TRP A 183 -21.50 -13.71 -1.96
C TRP A 183 -21.62 -14.21 -0.52
N ARG A 184 -21.29 -13.37 0.47
CA ARG A 184 -21.42 -13.70 1.90
C ARG A 184 -22.89 -13.92 2.26
N GLU A 185 -23.77 -13.02 1.83
CA GLU A 185 -25.20 -13.13 2.05
C GLU A 185 -25.79 -14.41 1.41
N ALA A 186 -25.41 -14.70 0.18
CA ALA A 186 -25.83 -15.93 -0.51
C ALA A 186 -25.35 -17.20 0.20
N LYS A 187 -24.15 -17.17 0.76
CA LYS A 187 -23.59 -18.29 1.55
C LYS A 187 -24.36 -18.47 2.85
N GLU A 188 -24.67 -17.41 3.58
CA GLU A 188 -25.45 -17.45 4.83
C GLU A 188 -26.86 -17.96 4.57
N GLU A 189 -27.51 -17.51 3.52
CA GLU A 189 -28.83 -17.98 3.11
C GLU A 189 -28.80 -19.47 2.73
N SER A 190 -27.79 -19.92 2.00
CA SER A 190 -27.61 -21.34 1.65
C SER A 190 -27.48 -22.22 2.88
N VAL A 191 -26.70 -21.77 3.88
CA VAL A 191 -26.54 -22.49 5.16
C VAL A 191 -27.87 -22.53 5.91
N ARG A 192 -28.61 -21.43 5.95
CA ARG A 192 -29.93 -21.35 6.61
C ARG A 192 -30.90 -22.37 6.01
N ARG A 193 -31.02 -22.43 4.68
CA ARG A 193 -31.88 -23.38 3.98
C ARG A 193 -31.49 -24.83 4.25
N MET A 194 -30.18 -25.14 4.27
CA MET A 194 -29.72 -26.48 4.61
C MET A 194 -30.12 -26.90 6.04
N VAL A 195 -30.05 -25.97 7.00
CA VAL A 195 -30.46 -26.26 8.39
C VAL A 195 -31.96 -26.45 8.49
N GLU A 196 -32.77 -25.68 7.75
CA GLU A 196 -34.24 -25.82 7.73
C GLU A 196 -34.70 -27.13 7.07
N GLU A 197 -33.97 -27.64 6.08
CA GLU A 197 -34.29 -28.92 5.43
C GLU A 197 -33.88 -30.17 6.25
N TRP A 198 -32.95 -30.00 7.22
CA TRP A 198 -32.43 -31.10 8.03
C TRP A 198 -33.02 -31.16 9.45
N GLY A 199 -33.82 -30.16 9.83
CA GLY A 199 -34.54 -30.09 11.12
C GLY A 199 -35.96 -30.57 11.00
#